data_5fec84507a0cb6a3f039f4adacf95bea
#
_entry.id   5fec84507a0cb6a3f039f4adacf95bea
#
_cell.length_a   1.000
_cell.length_b   1.000
_cell.length_c   1.000
_cell.angle_alpha   90.00
_cell.angle_beta   90.00
_cell.angle_gamma   90.00
#
_symmetry.space_group_name_H-M   'P 1'
#
loop_
_entity.id
_entity.type
_entity.pdbx_description
1 polymer ?
#
loop_
_entity_poly.entity_id
_entity_poly.type
_entity_poly.pdbx_seq_one_letter_code
_entity_poly.pdbx_strand_id
1 'polypeptide(L)'
;IGTTEESIANAEKLGFKTDLIALNPFDQNIKVPVYFANFVLMDYGLGAVFGCPAHDQRDLDFANKYNLKVIPVVTPSIEDKNFSIKKEAYTGSGFIFNSSFLNGLKCPEESIQKTIEYIEKKNIGSKKINFRLKDWGISRQRYWGCPIPIIYDENNKAHKVPENMLPVELPKIQKMELTGNPLDNEPDWKNIKINGKKYTRETDTLDTFVDSSWYFLRFCSSNNQDYGFSKDEIDYWMPVDQYVGGIEHAILHLLYSRFFMQALSFDNKKFNLTEPFKGLFTQGMVCHETYKDDKNNWLSPDEIISVGGKKVLKKDKSVTIKIGPSESMSKSKKNTIDPETIIKDYGADAVRWFILSDSPPEKDIQWSS
;
A
#
# COMPACT_ATOMS: atom_id res chain seq x y z
N ILE A 1 -9.92 22.25 -10.73
CA ILE A 1 -10.32 21.32 -9.66
C ILE A 1 -9.43 20.11 -9.84
N GLY A 2 -8.64 19.78 -8.80
CA GLY A 2 -7.74 18.62 -8.85
C GLY A 2 -8.56 17.32 -8.99
N THR A 3 -8.01 16.36 -9.71
CA THR A 3 -8.64 15.05 -9.97
C THR A 3 -8.29 13.99 -8.94
N THR A 4 -7.49 14.33 -7.91
CA THR A 4 -7.12 13.40 -6.85
C THR A 4 -8.22 13.26 -5.80
N GLU A 5 -8.37 12.07 -5.20
CA GLU A 5 -9.35 11.82 -4.13
C GLU A 5 -9.22 12.83 -2.98
N GLU A 6 -8.01 13.20 -2.61
CA GLU A 6 -7.72 14.19 -1.56
C GLU A 6 -8.18 15.61 -1.94
N SER A 7 -7.97 16.03 -3.17
CA SER A 7 -8.44 17.34 -3.65
C SER A 7 -9.97 17.40 -3.73
N ILE A 8 -10.63 16.29 -4.08
CA ILE A 8 -12.10 16.17 -4.11
C ILE A 8 -12.66 16.14 -2.67
N ALA A 9 -11.97 15.48 -1.74
CA ALA A 9 -12.39 15.42 -0.34
C ALA A 9 -12.40 16.80 0.32
N ASN A 10 -11.40 17.64 0.02
CA ASN A 10 -11.23 18.97 0.61
C ASN A 10 -11.95 20.10 -0.16
N ALA A 11 -12.46 19.82 -1.37
CA ALA A 11 -13.17 20.81 -2.17
C ALA A 11 -14.57 21.11 -1.61
N GLU A 12 -15.03 22.35 -1.83
CA GLU A 12 -16.40 22.74 -1.55
C GLU A 12 -17.38 21.83 -2.33
N LYS A 13 -18.42 21.30 -1.64
CA LYS A 13 -19.41 20.41 -2.24
C LYS A 13 -20.39 21.22 -3.09
N LEU A 14 -20.25 21.10 -4.40
CA LEU A 14 -21.04 21.82 -5.39
C LEU A 14 -21.89 20.86 -6.21
N GLY A 15 -23.09 21.28 -6.58
CA GLY A 15 -23.97 20.49 -7.44
C GLY A 15 -25.00 21.28 -8.18
N PHE A 16 -25.62 20.63 -9.14
CA PHE A 16 -26.70 21.17 -9.97
C PHE A 16 -27.95 20.30 -9.81
N LYS A 17 -29.07 20.91 -9.46
CA LYS A 17 -30.35 20.23 -9.35
C LYS A 17 -30.92 19.97 -10.75
N THR A 18 -31.33 18.75 -11.00
CA THR A 18 -32.04 18.39 -12.23
C THR A 18 -33.55 18.49 -12.05
N ASP A 19 -34.29 18.37 -13.15
CA ASP A 19 -35.75 18.23 -13.09
C ASP A 19 -36.24 16.80 -12.82
N LEU A 20 -35.28 15.87 -12.63
CA LEU A 20 -35.57 14.47 -12.35
C LEU A 20 -35.87 14.25 -10.87
N ILE A 21 -36.76 13.29 -10.64
CA ILE A 21 -37.11 12.80 -9.29
C ILE A 21 -36.93 11.30 -9.29
N ALA A 22 -36.23 10.78 -8.30
CA ALA A 22 -36.13 9.35 -8.04
C ALA A 22 -37.16 8.91 -7.00
N LEU A 23 -37.74 7.75 -7.20
CA LEU A 23 -38.64 7.12 -6.25
C LEU A 23 -37.84 6.21 -5.31
N ASN A 24 -38.13 6.27 -4.01
CA ASN A 24 -37.48 5.35 -3.08
C ASN A 24 -37.95 3.90 -3.38
N PRO A 25 -37.03 2.95 -3.55
CA PRO A 25 -37.41 1.58 -3.92
C PRO A 25 -38.17 0.83 -2.83
N PHE A 26 -38.11 1.30 -1.59
CA PHE A 26 -38.83 0.69 -0.44
C PHE A 26 -40.19 1.33 -0.19
N ASP A 27 -40.35 2.61 -0.57
CA ASP A 27 -41.63 3.35 -0.47
C ASP A 27 -41.74 4.35 -1.60
N GLN A 28 -42.52 4.02 -2.63
CA GLN A 28 -42.70 4.85 -3.82
C GLN A 28 -43.38 6.21 -3.55
N ASN A 29 -43.94 6.41 -2.37
CA ASN A 29 -44.49 7.73 -1.95
C ASN A 29 -43.37 8.70 -1.58
N ILE A 30 -42.15 8.19 -1.27
CA ILE A 30 -40.98 9.00 -0.97
C ILE A 30 -40.29 9.36 -2.29
N LYS A 31 -40.29 10.64 -2.59
CA LYS A 31 -39.67 11.24 -3.78
C LYS A 31 -38.42 11.98 -3.37
N VAL A 32 -37.29 11.71 -4.02
CA VAL A 32 -36.02 12.38 -3.78
C VAL A 32 -35.52 13.11 -5.02
N PRO A 33 -35.00 14.33 -4.88
CA PRO A 33 -34.45 15.07 -6.00
C PRO A 33 -33.14 14.48 -6.49
N VAL A 34 -32.89 14.58 -7.80
CA VAL A 34 -31.64 14.13 -8.42
C VAL A 34 -30.73 15.33 -8.67
N TYR A 35 -29.47 15.22 -8.26
CA TYR A 35 -28.43 16.23 -8.45
C TYR A 35 -27.23 15.66 -9.18
N PHE A 36 -26.58 16.49 -10.02
CA PHE A 36 -25.18 16.29 -10.35
C PHE A 36 -24.33 16.94 -9.28
N ALA A 37 -23.34 16.21 -8.75
CA ALA A 37 -22.47 16.73 -7.69
C ALA A 37 -21.00 16.43 -8.00
N ASN A 38 -20.11 17.39 -7.67
CA ASN A 38 -18.68 17.32 -7.99
C ASN A 38 -17.88 16.29 -7.18
N PHE A 39 -18.48 15.69 -6.16
CA PHE A 39 -17.86 14.68 -5.30
C PHE A 39 -18.39 13.27 -5.53
N VAL A 40 -19.35 13.08 -6.44
CA VAL A 40 -19.84 11.76 -6.87
C VAL A 40 -18.95 11.28 -8.01
N LEU A 41 -18.17 10.22 -7.75
CA LEU A 41 -17.24 9.66 -8.73
C LEU A 41 -17.99 8.74 -9.71
N MET A 42 -17.63 8.81 -10.99
CA MET A 42 -18.23 7.98 -12.06
C MET A 42 -17.94 6.49 -11.85
N ASP A 43 -16.81 6.17 -11.23
CA ASP A 43 -16.37 4.79 -10.96
C ASP A 43 -17.03 4.18 -9.71
N TYR A 44 -17.84 4.95 -8.98
CA TYR A 44 -18.55 4.45 -7.82
C TYR A 44 -19.93 3.91 -8.24
N GLY A 45 -20.06 2.60 -8.17
CA GLY A 45 -21.27 1.91 -8.63
C GLY A 45 -21.49 2.04 -10.13
N LEU A 46 -22.62 2.61 -10.49
CA LEU A 46 -23.00 2.92 -11.89
C LEU A 46 -22.98 4.43 -12.17
N GLY A 47 -22.27 5.22 -11.35
CA GLY A 47 -22.23 6.68 -11.45
C GLY A 47 -23.43 7.38 -10.81
N ALA A 48 -24.34 6.65 -10.21
CA ALA A 48 -25.44 7.18 -9.40
C ALA A 48 -25.41 6.59 -8.00
N VAL A 49 -25.47 7.43 -6.98
CA VAL A 49 -25.44 7.04 -5.57
C VAL A 49 -26.66 7.59 -4.84
N PHE A 50 -27.11 6.87 -3.83
CA PHE A 50 -28.14 7.32 -2.94
C PHE A 50 -27.48 8.13 -1.81
N GLY A 51 -27.80 9.43 -1.71
CA GLY A 51 -27.24 10.30 -0.68
C GLY A 51 -27.78 9.93 0.70
N CYS A 52 -26.91 9.91 1.70
CA CYS A 52 -27.27 9.62 3.09
C CYS A 52 -26.72 10.71 4.05
N PRO A 53 -27.28 11.92 4.03
CA PRO A 53 -26.73 13.09 4.72
C PRO A 53 -26.51 12.92 6.21
N ALA A 54 -27.33 12.13 6.89
CA ALA A 54 -27.16 11.89 8.32
C ALA A 54 -25.95 11.01 8.66
N HIS A 55 -25.38 10.26 7.66
CA HIS A 55 -24.38 9.21 7.90
C HIS A 55 -23.16 9.27 6.95
N ASP A 56 -23.07 10.29 6.10
CA ASP A 56 -21.87 10.65 5.30
C ASP A 56 -21.66 12.16 5.42
N GLN A 57 -20.46 12.58 5.83
CA GLN A 57 -20.18 14.00 6.05
C GLN A 57 -20.24 14.81 4.75
N ARG A 58 -19.83 14.24 3.61
CA ARG A 58 -19.87 14.93 2.32
C ARG A 58 -21.31 15.19 1.88
N ASP A 59 -22.20 14.20 2.10
CA ASP A 59 -23.63 14.33 1.83
C ASP A 59 -24.28 15.33 2.79
N LEU A 60 -23.86 15.36 4.07
CA LEU A 60 -24.35 16.33 5.05
C LEU A 60 -23.98 17.76 4.67
N ASP A 61 -22.72 18.00 4.30
CA ASP A 61 -22.25 19.32 3.88
C ASP A 61 -23.02 19.80 2.64
N PHE A 62 -23.24 18.89 1.69
CA PHE A 62 -24.04 19.16 0.51
C PHE A 62 -25.52 19.45 0.86
N ALA A 63 -26.13 18.61 1.70
CA ALA A 63 -27.52 18.78 2.12
C ALA A 63 -27.74 20.11 2.86
N ASN A 64 -26.83 20.49 3.75
CA ASN A 64 -26.87 21.77 4.45
C ASN A 64 -26.75 22.95 3.48
N LYS A 65 -25.85 22.87 2.51
CA LYS A 65 -25.65 23.91 1.49
C LYS A 65 -26.90 24.14 0.62
N TYR A 66 -27.56 23.05 0.21
CA TYR A 66 -28.73 23.11 -0.66
C TYR A 66 -30.06 23.02 0.08
N ASN A 67 -30.06 23.17 1.41
CA ASN A 67 -31.23 23.10 2.28
C ASN A 67 -32.08 21.83 2.07
N LEU A 68 -31.41 20.70 1.90
CA LEU A 68 -32.07 19.40 1.76
C LEU A 68 -32.37 18.80 3.15
N LYS A 69 -33.41 17.99 3.20
CA LYS A 69 -33.84 17.33 4.44
C LYS A 69 -32.79 16.30 4.88
N VAL A 70 -32.35 16.37 6.12
CA VAL A 70 -31.47 15.38 6.76
C VAL A 70 -32.32 14.50 7.67
N ILE A 71 -32.37 13.21 7.37
CA ILE A 71 -33.15 12.22 8.13
C ILE A 71 -32.17 11.19 8.71
N PRO A 72 -31.94 11.15 10.03
CA PRO A 72 -31.12 10.12 10.63
C PRO A 72 -31.86 8.78 10.59
N VAL A 73 -31.14 7.74 10.19
CA VAL A 73 -31.64 6.37 10.04
C VAL A 73 -30.85 5.34 10.86
N VAL A 74 -29.75 5.76 11.48
CA VAL A 74 -28.97 4.97 12.44
C VAL A 74 -28.84 5.76 13.74
N THR A 75 -29.08 5.11 14.87
CA THR A 75 -28.88 5.67 16.22
C THR A 75 -27.89 4.80 17.00
N PRO A 76 -27.01 5.38 17.85
CA PRO A 76 -26.11 4.59 18.69
C PRO A 76 -26.83 3.69 19.72
N SER A 77 -28.06 4.06 20.13
CA SER A 77 -28.86 3.29 21.09
C SER A 77 -30.27 3.08 20.56
N ILE A 78 -30.82 1.87 20.75
CA ILE A 78 -32.20 1.52 20.34
C ILE A 78 -33.27 2.32 21.11
N GLU A 79 -32.88 2.87 22.26
CA GLU A 79 -33.77 3.66 23.10
C GLU A 79 -33.88 5.13 22.66
N ASP A 80 -32.85 5.62 21.92
CA ASP A 80 -32.82 7.02 21.47
C ASP A 80 -33.55 7.21 20.13
N LYS A 81 -34.88 7.29 20.24
CA LYS A 81 -35.77 7.56 19.10
C LYS A 81 -35.76 9.01 18.61
N ASN A 82 -35.14 9.92 19.37
CA ASN A 82 -35.07 11.35 19.06
C ASN A 82 -33.69 11.78 18.56
N PHE A 83 -32.84 10.81 18.21
CA PHE A 83 -31.51 11.09 17.69
C PHE A 83 -31.57 12.02 16.48
N SER A 84 -30.78 13.07 16.52
CA SER A 84 -30.75 14.11 15.46
C SER A 84 -29.33 14.52 15.11
N ILE A 85 -29.12 14.85 13.85
CA ILE A 85 -27.83 15.28 13.27
C ILE A 85 -27.90 16.79 13.00
N LYS A 86 -26.86 17.53 13.40
CA LYS A 86 -26.77 18.99 13.16
C LYS A 86 -25.54 19.38 12.33
N LYS A 87 -24.33 19.13 12.83
CA LYS A 87 -23.06 19.59 12.21
C LYS A 87 -22.18 18.44 11.75
N GLU A 88 -22.23 17.30 12.42
CA GLU A 88 -21.40 16.13 12.14
C GLU A 88 -22.28 14.94 11.83
N ALA A 89 -21.97 14.22 10.76
CA ALA A 89 -22.63 13.00 10.38
C ALA A 89 -22.28 11.86 11.36
N TYR A 90 -23.25 11.05 11.72
CA TYR A 90 -23.00 9.86 12.53
C TYR A 90 -22.59 8.68 11.65
N THR A 91 -21.32 8.27 11.73
CA THR A 91 -20.75 7.19 10.93
C THR A 91 -20.51 5.89 11.71
N GLY A 92 -20.94 5.85 12.98
CA GLY A 92 -20.79 4.69 13.85
C GLY A 92 -21.80 3.57 13.57
N SER A 93 -21.54 2.39 14.14
CA SER A 93 -22.53 1.30 14.20
C SER A 93 -23.67 1.63 15.16
N GLY A 94 -24.79 0.92 15.04
CA GLY A 94 -25.93 1.17 15.91
C GLY A 94 -27.18 0.41 15.48
N PHE A 95 -28.32 1.03 15.64
CA PHE A 95 -29.61 0.44 15.33
C PHE A 95 -30.37 1.29 14.31
N ILE A 96 -31.00 0.61 13.36
CA ILE A 96 -31.81 1.28 12.33
C ILE A 96 -33.12 1.82 12.93
N PHE A 97 -33.47 3.03 12.55
CA PHE A 97 -34.77 3.64 12.83
C PHE A 97 -35.22 4.53 11.65
N ASN A 98 -36.44 5.05 11.65
CA ASN A 98 -36.99 5.79 10.52
C ASN A 98 -36.90 5.07 9.14
N SER A 99 -36.89 3.75 9.13
CA SER A 99 -36.58 2.95 7.94
C SER A 99 -37.52 1.76 7.74
N SER A 100 -38.79 1.91 8.15
CA SER A 100 -39.88 0.94 7.91
C SER A 100 -39.51 -0.48 8.40
N PHE A 101 -39.47 -1.46 7.52
CA PHE A 101 -39.20 -2.87 7.85
C PHE A 101 -37.77 -3.15 8.34
N LEU A 102 -36.87 -2.19 8.26
CA LEU A 102 -35.49 -2.28 8.76
C LEU A 102 -35.33 -1.80 10.20
N ASN A 103 -36.37 -1.17 10.78
CA ASN A 103 -36.29 -0.63 12.12
C ASN A 103 -35.96 -1.68 13.19
N GLY A 104 -35.01 -1.33 14.07
CA GLY A 104 -34.54 -2.19 15.16
C GLY A 104 -33.39 -3.15 14.78
N LEU A 105 -33.07 -3.25 13.51
CA LEU A 105 -31.91 -4.09 13.07
C LEU A 105 -30.58 -3.43 13.40
N LYS A 106 -29.55 -4.24 13.64
CA LYS A 106 -28.19 -3.77 13.82
C LYS A 106 -27.61 -3.29 12.49
N CYS A 107 -26.96 -2.14 12.52
CA CYS A 107 -26.24 -1.55 11.41
C CYS A 107 -24.73 -1.58 11.67
N PRO A 108 -23.91 -2.10 10.71
CA PRO A 108 -24.26 -2.47 9.34
C PRO A 108 -24.72 -3.94 9.13
N GLU A 109 -24.49 -4.83 10.08
CA GLU A 109 -24.48 -6.28 9.87
C GLU A 109 -25.84 -6.82 9.38
N GLU A 110 -26.89 -6.64 10.19
CA GLU A 110 -28.21 -7.19 9.88
C GLU A 110 -28.95 -6.38 8.81
N SER A 111 -28.78 -5.07 8.85
CA SER A 111 -29.49 -4.14 7.97
C SER A 111 -29.11 -4.29 6.50
N ILE A 112 -27.82 -4.45 6.19
CA ILE A 112 -27.32 -4.64 4.83
C ILE A 112 -27.87 -5.93 4.24
N GLN A 113 -27.77 -7.03 4.99
CA GLN A 113 -28.24 -8.33 4.51
C GLN A 113 -29.74 -8.31 4.26
N LYS A 114 -30.52 -7.76 5.18
CA LYS A 114 -31.97 -7.67 5.05
C LYS A 114 -32.41 -6.80 3.87
N THR A 115 -31.68 -5.71 3.63
CA THR A 115 -31.89 -4.85 2.48
C THR A 115 -31.64 -5.59 1.16
N ILE A 116 -30.54 -6.31 1.06
CA ILE A 116 -30.19 -7.10 -0.12
C ILE A 116 -31.25 -8.17 -0.40
N GLU A 117 -31.64 -8.94 0.61
CA GLU A 117 -32.70 -9.97 0.50
C GLU A 117 -34.02 -9.38 -0.02
N TYR A 118 -34.40 -8.20 0.47
CA TYR A 118 -35.61 -7.52 0.01
C TYR A 118 -35.52 -7.10 -1.45
N ILE A 119 -34.41 -6.48 -1.85
CA ILE A 119 -34.15 -5.98 -3.20
C ILE A 119 -34.17 -7.12 -4.21
N GLU A 120 -33.48 -8.22 -3.90
CA GLU A 120 -33.42 -9.41 -4.75
C GLU A 120 -34.77 -10.11 -4.85
N LYS A 121 -35.49 -10.26 -3.74
CA LYS A 121 -36.84 -10.85 -3.72
C LYS A 121 -37.84 -10.05 -4.57
N LYS A 122 -37.67 -8.73 -4.65
CA LYS A 122 -38.52 -7.84 -5.43
C LYS A 122 -38.05 -7.68 -6.88
N ASN A 123 -36.94 -8.27 -7.26
CA ASN A 123 -36.30 -8.13 -8.58
C ASN A 123 -36.01 -6.67 -8.98
N ILE A 124 -35.68 -5.81 -8.00
CA ILE A 124 -35.36 -4.38 -8.23
C ILE A 124 -33.87 -4.08 -8.15
N GLY A 125 -33.04 -5.09 -7.90
CA GLY A 125 -31.59 -5.01 -7.87
C GLY A 125 -30.96 -6.32 -7.43
N SER A 126 -29.62 -6.35 -7.35
CA SER A 126 -28.85 -7.51 -6.93
C SER A 126 -27.66 -7.11 -6.08
N LYS A 127 -27.21 -8.01 -5.21
CA LYS A 127 -25.96 -7.86 -4.45
C LYS A 127 -24.78 -7.74 -5.41
N LYS A 128 -23.95 -6.72 -5.19
CA LYS A 128 -22.66 -6.56 -5.87
C LYS A 128 -21.56 -6.36 -4.85
N ILE A 129 -20.47 -7.09 -4.99
CA ILE A 129 -19.28 -6.91 -4.18
C ILE A 129 -18.28 -6.10 -5.01
N ASN A 130 -17.93 -4.92 -4.54
CA ASN A 130 -16.89 -4.09 -5.15
C ASN A 130 -15.63 -4.20 -4.27
N PHE A 131 -14.55 -4.69 -4.87
CA PHE A 131 -13.25 -4.71 -4.21
C PHE A 131 -12.60 -3.33 -4.34
N ARG A 132 -12.21 -2.75 -3.21
CA ARG A 132 -11.41 -1.50 -3.19
C ARG A 132 -9.93 -1.84 -3.31
N LEU A 133 -9.56 -2.47 -4.41
CA LEU A 133 -8.19 -2.78 -4.74
C LEU A 133 -7.68 -1.77 -5.76
N LYS A 134 -6.50 -1.24 -5.53
CA LYS A 134 -5.74 -0.49 -6.54
C LYS A 134 -4.81 -1.47 -7.25
N ASP A 135 -4.56 -1.23 -8.53
CA ASP A 135 -3.57 -1.99 -9.28
C ASP A 135 -2.22 -1.92 -8.59
N TRP A 136 -1.60 -3.07 -8.44
CA TRP A 136 -0.26 -3.15 -7.88
C TRP A 136 0.76 -3.14 -9.01
N GLY A 137 1.30 -1.96 -9.29
CA GLY A 137 2.32 -1.77 -10.32
C GLY A 137 3.63 -2.40 -9.90
N ILE A 138 4.03 -3.47 -10.61
CA ILE A 138 5.28 -4.19 -10.36
C ILE A 138 6.37 -3.88 -11.38
N SER A 139 6.07 -3.10 -12.41
CA SER A 139 7.02 -2.67 -13.44
C SER A 139 7.70 -1.34 -13.09
N ARG A 140 8.94 -1.17 -13.52
CA ARG A 140 9.76 0.02 -13.25
C ARG A 140 10.51 0.44 -14.50
N GLN A 141 10.57 1.75 -14.74
CA GLN A 141 11.32 2.40 -15.81
C GLN A 141 12.77 2.59 -15.37
N ARG A 142 13.50 1.48 -15.25
CA ARG A 142 14.91 1.47 -14.85
C ARG A 142 15.66 0.26 -15.42
N TYR A 143 16.98 0.39 -15.52
CA TYR A 143 17.83 -0.67 -16.02
C TYR A 143 17.90 -1.86 -15.04
N TRP A 144 18.09 -1.56 -13.75
CA TRP A 144 18.29 -2.59 -12.74
C TRP A 144 16.97 -3.26 -12.32
N GLY A 145 16.83 -4.51 -12.68
CA GLY A 145 15.67 -5.35 -12.39
C GLY A 145 15.59 -6.51 -13.38
N CYS A 146 14.73 -7.49 -13.09
CA CYS A 146 14.48 -8.60 -14.00
C CYS A 146 13.70 -8.10 -15.24
N PRO A 147 14.16 -8.38 -16.47
CA PRO A 147 13.43 -8.05 -17.69
C PRO A 147 12.08 -8.77 -17.73
N ILE A 148 11.05 -8.08 -18.19
CA ILE A 148 9.70 -8.67 -18.34
C ILE A 148 9.64 -9.41 -19.68
N PRO A 149 9.32 -10.74 -19.71
CA PRO A 149 9.38 -11.54 -20.93
C PRO A 149 8.12 -11.36 -21.81
N ILE A 150 7.83 -10.09 -22.14
CA ILE A 150 6.71 -9.66 -22.99
C ILE A 150 7.26 -8.93 -24.22
N ILE A 151 6.58 -9.12 -25.33
CA ILE A 151 6.81 -8.41 -26.59
C ILE A 151 5.51 -7.90 -27.15
N TYR A 152 5.55 -6.82 -27.90
CA TYR A 152 4.39 -6.20 -28.53
C TYR A 152 4.49 -6.29 -30.05
N ASP A 153 3.40 -6.65 -30.71
CA ASP A 153 3.30 -6.62 -32.18
C ASP A 153 3.04 -5.21 -32.72
N GLU A 154 2.95 -5.08 -34.04
CA GLU A 154 2.68 -3.79 -34.72
C GLU A 154 1.35 -3.12 -34.32
N ASN A 155 0.44 -3.88 -33.71
CA ASN A 155 -0.84 -3.38 -33.18
C ASN A 155 -0.79 -3.12 -31.67
N ASN A 156 0.39 -3.10 -31.05
CA ASN A 156 0.56 -3.00 -29.59
C ASN A 156 -0.09 -4.13 -28.79
N LYS A 157 -0.36 -5.26 -29.40
CA LYS A 157 -0.86 -6.43 -28.68
C LYS A 157 0.28 -7.16 -27.99
N ALA A 158 0.12 -7.42 -26.71
CA ALA A 158 1.10 -8.13 -25.89
C ALA A 158 1.13 -9.64 -26.20
N HIS A 159 2.32 -10.17 -26.29
CA HIS A 159 2.62 -11.60 -26.49
C HIS A 159 3.73 -12.02 -25.51
N LYS A 160 3.74 -13.29 -25.10
CA LYS A 160 4.87 -13.86 -24.35
C LYS A 160 6.09 -14.01 -25.26
N VAL A 161 7.27 -13.83 -24.72
CA VAL A 161 8.53 -14.19 -25.40
C VAL A 161 8.54 -15.71 -25.60
N PRO A 162 8.90 -16.23 -26.81
CA PRO A 162 9.03 -17.66 -27.03
C PRO A 162 10.03 -18.31 -26.07
N GLU A 163 9.75 -19.52 -25.62
CA GLU A 163 10.58 -20.22 -24.61
C GLU A 163 12.03 -20.42 -25.04
N ASN A 164 12.25 -20.67 -26.32
CA ASN A 164 13.61 -20.80 -26.90
C ASN A 164 14.39 -19.48 -26.96
N MET A 165 13.78 -18.35 -26.59
CA MET A 165 14.41 -17.03 -26.49
C MET A 165 14.57 -16.57 -25.03
N LEU A 166 14.33 -17.46 -24.06
CA LEU A 166 14.57 -17.23 -22.65
C LEU A 166 15.95 -17.75 -22.24
N PRO A 167 16.60 -17.12 -21.26
CA PRO A 167 16.19 -15.92 -20.55
C PRO A 167 16.31 -14.64 -21.39
N VAL A 168 15.50 -13.62 -21.07
CA VAL A 168 15.69 -12.27 -21.62
C VAL A 168 16.81 -11.61 -20.84
N GLU A 169 17.95 -11.41 -21.47
CA GLU A 169 19.12 -10.76 -20.87
C GLU A 169 19.08 -9.25 -21.07
N LEU A 170 19.55 -8.49 -20.07
CA LEU A 170 19.71 -7.05 -20.19
C LEU A 170 20.87 -6.70 -21.13
N PRO A 171 20.74 -5.67 -21.98
CA PRO A 171 21.81 -5.23 -22.86
C PRO A 171 22.95 -4.57 -22.05
N LYS A 172 24.17 -4.63 -22.54
CA LYS A 172 25.30 -3.88 -21.97
C LYS A 172 25.20 -2.42 -22.40
N ILE A 173 24.77 -1.55 -21.47
CA ILE A 173 24.65 -0.11 -21.70
C ILE A 173 26.03 0.52 -21.53
N GLN A 174 26.52 1.21 -22.57
CA GLN A 174 27.82 1.90 -22.53
C GLN A 174 27.76 3.23 -21.79
N LYS A 175 26.62 3.94 -21.87
CA LYS A 175 26.39 5.23 -21.24
C LYS A 175 24.96 5.27 -20.71
N MET A 176 24.83 5.39 -19.40
CA MET A 176 23.52 5.54 -18.76
C MET A 176 23.08 7.00 -18.83
N GLU A 177 21.95 7.25 -19.51
CA GLU A 177 21.31 8.55 -19.48
C GLU A 177 20.53 8.72 -18.18
N LEU A 178 20.56 9.92 -17.60
CA LEU A 178 19.93 10.21 -16.31
C LEU A 178 18.41 10.47 -16.41
N THR A 179 17.88 10.53 -17.63
CA THR A 179 16.45 10.84 -17.86
C THR A 179 15.80 9.79 -18.73
N GLY A 180 14.56 9.44 -18.37
CA GLY A 180 13.76 8.44 -19.09
C GLY A 180 14.08 6.99 -18.70
N ASN A 181 13.46 6.04 -19.45
CA ASN A 181 13.73 4.63 -19.27
C ASN A 181 15.01 4.24 -20.05
N PRO A 182 16.08 3.77 -19.40
CA PRO A 182 17.34 3.45 -20.09
C PRO A 182 17.21 2.43 -21.22
N LEU A 183 16.32 1.45 -21.08
CA LEU A 183 16.12 0.39 -22.07
C LEU A 183 15.37 0.87 -23.33
N ASP A 184 14.65 1.98 -23.25
CA ASP A 184 14.05 2.61 -24.43
C ASP A 184 15.09 3.13 -25.41
N ASN A 185 16.27 3.47 -24.91
CA ASN A 185 17.39 4.02 -25.70
C ASN A 185 18.29 2.95 -26.32
N GLU A 186 17.90 1.65 -26.19
CA GLU A 186 18.63 0.51 -26.76
C GLU A 186 17.86 -0.11 -27.94
N PRO A 187 17.82 0.52 -29.11
CA PRO A 187 16.98 0.11 -30.25
C PRO A 187 17.26 -1.31 -30.76
N ASP A 188 18.52 -1.76 -30.73
CA ASP A 188 18.90 -3.10 -31.18
C ASP A 188 18.43 -4.19 -30.23
N TRP A 189 18.35 -3.91 -28.94
CA TRP A 189 17.78 -4.81 -27.95
C TRP A 189 16.27 -4.76 -27.95
N LYS A 190 15.70 -3.56 -28.07
CA LYS A 190 14.25 -3.31 -28.00
C LYS A 190 13.51 -3.91 -29.19
N ASN A 191 14.05 -3.72 -30.42
CA ASN A 191 13.37 -4.14 -31.65
C ASN A 191 13.88 -5.51 -32.12
N ILE A 192 12.99 -6.47 -32.18
CA ILE A 192 13.33 -7.85 -32.56
C ILE A 192 12.48 -8.33 -33.74
N LYS A 193 12.96 -9.36 -34.42
CA LYS A 193 12.22 -10.07 -35.48
C LYS A 193 12.07 -11.53 -35.10
N ILE A 194 10.86 -12.04 -35.19
CA ILE A 194 10.54 -13.45 -34.93
C ILE A 194 9.75 -13.95 -36.15
N ASN A 195 10.26 -14.97 -36.85
CA ASN A 195 9.64 -15.55 -38.02
C ASN A 195 9.25 -14.48 -39.08
N GLY A 196 10.15 -13.49 -39.28
CA GLY A 196 9.97 -12.40 -40.26
C GLY A 196 9.04 -11.25 -39.80
N LYS A 197 8.34 -11.40 -38.69
CA LYS A 197 7.49 -10.34 -38.11
C LYS A 197 8.27 -9.48 -37.13
N LYS A 198 7.94 -8.19 -37.08
CA LYS A 198 8.56 -7.23 -36.16
C LYS A 198 7.83 -7.24 -34.81
N TYR A 199 8.58 -7.13 -33.74
CA TYR A 199 8.09 -6.99 -32.37
C TYR A 199 8.96 -5.98 -31.61
N THR A 200 8.34 -5.37 -30.59
CA THR A 200 9.07 -4.51 -29.65
C THR A 200 9.07 -5.19 -28.29
N ARG A 201 10.23 -5.30 -27.61
CA ARG A 201 10.31 -5.82 -26.24
C ARG A 201 9.70 -4.84 -25.28
N GLU A 202 9.16 -5.37 -24.16
CA GLU A 202 8.90 -4.58 -22.97
C GLU A 202 10.23 -4.00 -22.47
N THR A 203 10.23 -2.70 -22.18
CA THR A 203 11.43 -1.97 -21.73
C THR A 203 11.40 -1.68 -20.24
N ASP A 204 10.27 -1.89 -19.57
CA ASP A 204 10.23 -1.89 -18.11
C ASP A 204 10.90 -3.14 -17.55
N THR A 205 11.47 -3.02 -16.37
CA THR A 205 11.94 -4.16 -15.58
C THR A 205 11.01 -4.38 -14.38
N LEU A 206 11.00 -5.59 -13.83
CA LEU A 206 10.28 -5.86 -12.61
C LEU A 206 10.92 -5.13 -11.42
N ASP A 207 10.10 -4.73 -10.46
CA ASP A 207 10.57 -4.26 -9.17
C ASP A 207 11.51 -5.31 -8.54
N THR A 208 12.61 -4.88 -7.95
CA THR A 208 13.62 -5.79 -7.36
C THR A 208 13.06 -6.64 -6.21
N PHE A 209 11.95 -6.24 -5.59
CA PHE A 209 11.24 -7.09 -4.65
C PHE A 209 10.62 -8.33 -5.28
N VAL A 210 10.38 -8.35 -6.59
CA VAL A 210 9.93 -9.56 -7.29
C VAL A 210 11.02 -10.63 -7.24
N ASP A 211 12.28 -10.27 -7.46
CA ASP A 211 13.42 -11.21 -7.37
C ASP A 211 13.56 -11.75 -5.94
N SER A 212 13.49 -10.88 -4.93
CA SER A 212 13.60 -11.29 -3.53
C SER A 212 12.38 -12.03 -3.01
N SER A 213 11.24 -11.97 -3.71
CA SER A 213 9.98 -12.57 -3.25
C SER A 213 9.98 -14.10 -3.24
N TRP A 214 10.93 -14.75 -3.89
CA TRP A 214 11.02 -16.19 -4.02
C TRP A 214 12.43 -16.76 -3.79
N TYR A 215 13.40 -15.94 -3.34
CA TYR A 215 14.79 -16.38 -3.16
C TYR A 215 14.93 -17.60 -2.24
N PHE A 216 14.08 -17.71 -1.23
CA PHE A 216 14.08 -18.83 -0.30
C PHE A 216 13.69 -20.16 -0.99
N LEU A 217 12.87 -20.15 -2.03
CA LEU A 217 12.61 -21.32 -2.87
C LEU A 217 13.86 -21.71 -3.64
N ARG A 218 14.57 -20.72 -4.20
CA ARG A 218 15.84 -20.94 -4.91
C ARG A 218 16.91 -21.51 -3.98
N PHE A 219 16.95 -21.10 -2.72
CA PHE A 219 17.87 -21.62 -1.73
C PHE A 219 17.64 -23.11 -1.43
N CYS A 220 16.39 -23.59 -1.48
CA CYS A 220 16.11 -25.01 -1.36
C CYS A 220 16.73 -25.84 -2.50
N SER A 221 16.91 -25.24 -3.69
CA SER A 221 17.36 -25.92 -4.91
C SER A 221 18.53 -25.19 -5.57
N SER A 222 19.54 -24.77 -4.78
CA SER A 222 20.64 -23.92 -5.24
C SER A 222 21.44 -24.50 -6.40
N ASN A 223 21.55 -25.81 -6.52
CA ASN A 223 22.32 -26.50 -7.55
C ASN A 223 21.50 -26.85 -8.81
N ASN A 224 20.20 -26.59 -8.82
CA ASN A 224 19.37 -26.87 -9.99
C ASN A 224 19.68 -25.84 -11.10
N GLN A 225 20.02 -26.34 -12.30
CA GLN A 225 20.34 -25.48 -13.45
C GLN A 225 19.15 -25.36 -14.45
N ASP A 226 18.19 -26.28 -14.38
CA ASP A 226 17.10 -26.36 -15.35
C ASP A 226 15.90 -25.52 -14.93
N TYR A 227 15.62 -25.47 -13.61
CA TYR A 227 14.45 -24.79 -13.04
C TYR A 227 14.84 -23.91 -11.86
N GLY A 228 13.99 -22.97 -11.50
CA GLY A 228 14.17 -22.11 -10.34
C GLY A 228 14.24 -22.90 -9.03
N PHE A 229 13.47 -23.98 -8.92
CA PHE A 229 13.45 -24.89 -7.75
C PHE A 229 12.85 -26.25 -8.11
N SER A 230 13.17 -27.28 -7.33
CA SER A 230 12.59 -28.63 -7.41
C SER A 230 11.41 -28.74 -6.43
N LYS A 231 10.33 -29.39 -6.86
CA LYS A 231 9.17 -29.61 -6.00
C LYS A 231 9.52 -30.44 -4.76
N ASP A 232 10.30 -31.51 -4.91
CA ASP A 232 10.62 -32.43 -3.81
C ASP A 232 11.46 -31.72 -2.73
N GLU A 233 12.38 -30.83 -3.14
CA GLU A 233 13.17 -30.02 -2.21
C GLU A 233 12.32 -28.95 -1.51
N ILE A 234 11.37 -28.34 -2.23
CA ILE A 234 10.40 -27.40 -1.63
C ILE A 234 9.49 -28.12 -0.62
N ASP A 235 8.95 -29.27 -0.96
CA ASP A 235 8.08 -30.05 -0.07
C ASP A 235 8.81 -30.49 1.22
N TYR A 236 10.13 -30.65 1.15
CA TYR A 236 10.96 -31.00 2.32
C TYR A 236 11.33 -29.81 3.19
N TRP A 237 11.74 -28.68 2.58
CA TRP A 237 12.31 -27.54 3.32
C TRP A 237 11.27 -26.48 3.71
N MET A 238 10.18 -26.36 2.96
CA MET A 238 9.21 -25.28 3.14
C MET A 238 7.96 -25.74 3.93
N PRO A 239 7.24 -24.81 4.56
CA PRO A 239 7.54 -23.37 4.70
C PRO A 239 8.71 -23.13 5.66
N VAL A 240 9.33 -21.95 5.59
CA VAL A 240 10.40 -21.51 6.52
C VAL A 240 9.85 -21.48 7.94
N ASP A 241 10.52 -22.15 8.90
CA ASP A 241 10.01 -22.28 10.26
C ASP A 241 10.01 -20.93 11.01
N GLN A 242 11.10 -20.16 10.90
CA GLN A 242 11.24 -18.87 11.53
C GLN A 242 11.89 -17.88 10.56
N TYR A 243 11.20 -16.81 10.24
CA TYR A 243 11.68 -15.74 9.36
C TYR A 243 11.94 -14.47 10.16
N VAL A 244 13.18 -14.00 10.13
CA VAL A 244 13.63 -12.86 10.94
C VAL A 244 13.88 -11.65 10.05
N GLY A 245 13.31 -10.50 10.39
CA GLY A 245 13.49 -9.27 9.62
C GLY A 245 12.86 -8.06 10.30
N GLY A 246 13.09 -6.87 9.73
CA GLY A 246 12.51 -5.63 10.23
C GLY A 246 11.03 -5.50 9.90
N ILE A 247 10.31 -4.76 10.75
CA ILE A 247 8.87 -4.50 10.58
C ILE A 247 8.53 -3.74 9.28
N GLU A 248 9.48 -2.96 8.76
CA GLU A 248 9.32 -2.19 7.52
C GLU A 248 9.03 -3.08 6.30
N HIS A 249 9.43 -4.34 6.35
CA HIS A 249 9.18 -5.30 5.27
C HIS A 249 7.74 -5.84 5.22
N ALA A 250 6.90 -5.54 6.20
CA ALA A 250 5.52 -6.02 6.26
C ALA A 250 4.71 -5.64 4.99
N ILE A 251 4.90 -4.42 4.50
CA ILE A 251 4.25 -3.89 3.28
C ILE A 251 5.16 -3.92 2.04
N LEU A 252 6.36 -4.45 2.16
CA LEU A 252 7.35 -4.58 1.10
C LEU A 252 7.62 -6.06 0.81
N HIS A 253 8.81 -6.55 1.17
CA HIS A 253 9.26 -7.92 0.89
C HIS A 253 8.27 -9.00 1.34
N LEU A 254 7.69 -8.90 2.54
CA LEU A 254 6.77 -9.92 3.04
C LEU A 254 5.48 -9.97 2.22
N LEU A 255 4.94 -8.81 1.81
CA LEU A 255 3.76 -8.75 0.97
C LEU A 255 4.02 -9.38 -0.41
N TYR A 256 5.15 -9.04 -1.04
CA TYR A 256 5.56 -9.63 -2.32
C TYR A 256 5.75 -11.15 -2.19
N SER A 257 6.42 -11.62 -1.13
CA SER A 257 6.66 -13.05 -0.90
C SER A 257 5.36 -13.83 -0.76
N ARG A 258 4.40 -13.34 0.01
CA ARG A 258 3.09 -13.97 0.17
C ARG A 258 2.30 -13.98 -1.13
N PHE A 259 2.27 -12.85 -1.83
CA PHE A 259 1.61 -12.77 -3.13
C PHE A 259 2.23 -13.75 -4.14
N PHE A 260 3.56 -13.82 -4.19
CA PHE A 260 4.27 -14.70 -5.13
C PHE A 260 3.96 -16.19 -4.87
N MET A 261 3.90 -16.60 -3.59
CA MET A 261 3.49 -17.97 -3.24
C MET A 261 2.06 -18.27 -3.66
N GLN A 262 1.14 -17.34 -3.44
CA GLN A 262 -0.25 -17.49 -3.86
C GLN A 262 -0.38 -17.53 -5.39
N ALA A 263 0.39 -16.70 -6.11
CA ALA A 263 0.42 -16.69 -7.57
C ALA A 263 0.97 -18.01 -8.15
N LEU A 264 2.04 -18.56 -7.57
CA LEU A 264 2.58 -19.87 -7.96
C LEU A 264 1.64 -21.03 -7.66
N SER A 265 0.85 -20.92 -6.58
CA SER A 265 -0.15 -21.91 -6.19
C SER A 265 -1.45 -21.80 -6.97
N PHE A 266 -1.69 -20.66 -7.64
CA PHE A 266 -2.92 -20.41 -8.36
C PHE A 266 -3.06 -21.40 -9.53
N ASP A 267 -4.17 -22.15 -9.52
CA ASP A 267 -4.48 -23.20 -10.49
C ASP A 267 -3.35 -24.24 -10.72
N ASN A 268 -2.44 -24.37 -9.76
CA ASN A 268 -1.31 -25.29 -9.83
C ASN A 268 -1.42 -26.39 -8.77
N LYS A 269 -2.03 -27.54 -9.16
CA LYS A 269 -2.21 -28.69 -8.26
C LYS A 269 -0.90 -29.30 -7.73
N LYS A 270 0.24 -28.99 -8.34
CA LYS A 270 1.56 -29.51 -7.95
C LYS A 270 2.26 -28.61 -6.91
N PHE A 271 1.82 -27.37 -6.73
CA PHE A 271 2.42 -26.42 -5.81
C PHE A 271 1.34 -25.92 -4.84
N ASN A 272 1.39 -26.39 -3.59
CA ASN A 272 0.36 -26.11 -2.58
C ASN A 272 0.82 -25.16 -1.46
N LEU A 273 1.98 -24.52 -1.62
CA LEU A 273 2.53 -23.60 -0.63
C LEU A 273 1.95 -22.21 -0.85
N THR A 274 0.99 -21.80 -0.02
CA THR A 274 0.33 -20.49 -0.11
C THR A 274 0.94 -19.46 0.82
N GLU A 275 1.58 -19.89 1.92
CA GLU A 275 2.27 -19.03 2.88
C GLU A 275 3.73 -19.46 3.03
N PRO A 276 4.70 -18.58 2.78
CA PRO A 276 6.11 -18.96 2.77
C PRO A 276 6.72 -19.17 4.15
N PHE A 277 6.16 -18.55 5.21
CA PHE A 277 6.73 -18.52 6.55
C PHE A 277 5.72 -19.01 7.59
N LYS A 278 6.15 -19.94 8.47
CA LYS A 278 5.33 -20.40 9.61
C LYS A 278 5.29 -19.36 10.72
N GLY A 279 6.43 -18.71 10.99
CA GLY A 279 6.56 -17.70 12.01
C GLY A 279 7.38 -16.52 11.53
N LEU A 280 6.95 -15.31 11.88
CA LEU A 280 7.68 -14.07 11.65
C LEU A 280 8.23 -13.58 13.00
N PHE A 281 9.49 -13.19 13.00
CA PHE A 281 10.10 -12.48 14.09
C PHE A 281 10.52 -11.10 13.61
N THR A 282 9.74 -10.09 14.00
CA THR A 282 9.98 -8.72 13.60
C THR A 282 10.91 -8.03 14.58
N GLN A 283 12.09 -7.65 14.11
CA GLN A 283 13.06 -6.90 14.93
C GLN A 283 12.60 -5.45 15.09
N GLY A 284 12.84 -4.91 16.29
CA GLY A 284 12.75 -3.47 16.54
C GLY A 284 13.80 -2.69 15.76
N MET A 285 13.58 -1.40 15.61
CA MET A 285 14.51 -0.49 14.93
C MET A 285 15.63 -0.06 15.86
N VAL A 286 16.83 0.13 15.29
CA VAL A 286 17.90 0.82 15.99
C VAL A 286 17.71 2.32 15.82
N CYS A 287 17.46 3.01 16.91
CA CYS A 287 17.16 4.43 16.95
C CYS A 287 18.34 5.24 17.48
N HIS A 288 18.46 6.47 17.07
CA HIS A 288 19.45 7.40 17.59
C HIS A 288 18.84 8.81 17.71
N GLU A 289 19.37 9.60 18.66
CA GLU A 289 19.00 11.01 18.79
C GLU A 289 19.21 11.76 17.48
N THR A 290 18.37 12.74 17.25
CA THR A 290 18.49 13.65 16.11
C THR A 290 19.09 14.98 16.55
N TYR A 291 19.90 15.59 15.69
CA TYR A 291 20.61 16.83 15.98
C TYR A 291 20.38 17.88 14.92
N LYS A 292 20.18 19.14 15.38
CA LYS A 292 20.06 20.29 14.49
C LYS A 292 20.91 21.47 14.99
N ASP A 293 21.43 22.27 14.03
CA ASP A 293 22.03 23.54 14.35
C ASP A 293 20.97 24.63 14.65
N ASP A 294 21.41 25.83 14.92
CA ASP A 294 20.57 27.01 15.17
C ASP A 294 19.73 27.43 13.94
N LYS A 295 20.16 27.02 12.74
CA LYS A 295 19.45 27.24 11.45
C LYS A 295 18.50 26.11 11.07
N ASN A 296 18.28 25.13 11.98
CA ASN A 296 17.47 23.92 11.78
C ASN A 296 18.01 22.94 10.71
N ASN A 297 19.28 23.00 10.33
CA ASN A 297 19.89 21.98 9.49
C ASN A 297 20.19 20.73 10.31
N TRP A 298 19.96 19.54 9.71
CA TRP A 298 20.31 18.27 10.32
C TRP A 298 21.83 18.09 10.41
N LEU A 299 22.31 17.66 11.57
CA LEU A 299 23.71 17.37 11.85
C LEU A 299 23.91 15.86 12.06
N SER A 300 25.04 15.35 11.59
CA SER A 300 25.44 13.95 11.80
C SER A 300 26.09 13.76 13.17
N PRO A 301 25.94 12.60 13.83
CA PRO A 301 26.56 12.31 15.14
C PRO A 301 28.07 12.52 15.15
N ASP A 302 28.77 12.22 14.06
CA ASP A 302 30.23 12.40 13.92
C ASP A 302 30.68 13.87 13.82
N GLU A 303 29.76 14.80 13.54
CA GLU A 303 30.00 16.25 13.58
C GLU A 303 29.92 16.83 15.01
N ILE A 304 29.53 16.01 16.01
CA ILE A 304 29.20 16.47 17.37
C ILE A 304 30.22 15.93 18.37
N ILE A 305 30.57 16.76 19.34
CA ILE A 305 31.39 16.37 20.48
C ILE A 305 30.77 16.83 21.80
N SER A 306 31.09 16.13 22.89
CA SER A 306 30.65 16.53 24.22
C SER A 306 31.75 17.35 24.89
N VAL A 307 31.45 18.58 25.32
CA VAL A 307 32.38 19.45 26.05
C VAL A 307 31.67 19.96 27.30
N GLY A 308 32.20 19.61 28.47
CA GLY A 308 31.61 20.02 29.75
C GLY A 308 30.17 19.56 29.96
N GLY A 309 29.79 18.38 29.43
CA GLY A 309 28.43 17.83 29.49
C GLY A 309 27.44 18.42 28.48
N LYS A 310 27.87 19.34 27.60
CA LYS A 310 27.06 19.90 26.52
C LYS A 310 27.53 19.35 25.18
N LYS A 311 26.58 19.02 24.32
CA LYS A 311 26.86 18.65 22.90
C LYS A 311 27.08 19.92 22.08
N VAL A 312 28.21 20.01 21.40
CA VAL A 312 28.61 21.16 20.56
C VAL A 312 29.11 20.66 19.21
N LEU A 313 29.10 21.53 18.21
CA LEU A 313 29.60 21.20 16.89
C LEU A 313 31.13 21.06 16.92
N LYS A 314 31.67 20.01 16.37
CA LYS A 314 33.11 19.70 16.36
C LYS A 314 33.94 20.80 15.69
N LYS A 315 33.42 21.38 14.59
CA LYS A 315 34.08 22.43 13.81
C LYS A 315 33.97 23.80 14.46
N ASP A 316 32.90 24.07 15.21
CA ASP A 316 32.65 25.35 15.86
C ASP A 316 31.92 25.15 17.20
N LYS A 317 32.67 25.18 18.28
CA LYS A 317 32.16 24.93 19.65
C LYS A 317 31.22 26.00 20.17
N SER A 318 31.04 27.15 19.43
CA SER A 318 30.11 28.24 19.79
C SER A 318 28.68 27.92 19.31
N VAL A 319 28.51 27.02 18.34
CA VAL A 319 27.20 26.66 17.81
C VAL A 319 26.44 25.77 18.79
N THR A 320 25.28 26.23 19.21
CA THR A 320 24.36 25.48 20.06
C THR A 320 23.62 24.41 19.24
N ILE A 321 23.66 23.17 19.73
CA ILE A 321 22.97 22.04 19.09
C ILE A 321 21.63 21.80 19.77
N LYS A 322 20.58 21.71 18.98
CA LYS A 322 19.24 21.25 19.43
C LYS A 322 19.22 19.73 19.35
N ILE A 323 19.00 19.09 20.49
CA ILE A 323 18.86 17.63 20.58
C ILE A 323 17.36 17.33 20.41
N GLY A 324 17.02 16.54 19.41
CA GLY A 324 15.67 16.03 19.18
C GLY A 324 15.50 14.59 19.70
N PRO A 325 14.31 14.03 19.53
CA PRO A 325 14.00 12.68 20.02
C PRO A 325 14.86 11.63 19.32
N SER A 326 15.01 10.47 20.01
CA SER A 326 15.56 9.27 19.40
C SER A 326 14.53 8.70 18.41
N GLU A 327 14.96 8.56 17.18
CA GLU A 327 14.11 8.08 16.07
C GLU A 327 14.90 7.04 15.25
N SER A 328 14.17 6.26 14.44
CA SER A 328 14.80 5.32 13.51
C SER A 328 15.85 6.02 12.64
N MET A 329 17.01 5.37 12.48
CA MET A 329 18.12 5.94 11.73
C MET A 329 17.76 6.15 10.25
N SER A 330 18.03 7.34 9.73
CA SER A 330 17.80 7.67 8.33
C SER A 330 18.85 8.64 7.79
N LYS A 331 19.21 8.48 6.50
CA LYS A 331 20.14 9.39 5.80
C LYS A 331 19.59 10.81 5.72
N SER A 332 18.29 10.97 5.58
CA SER A 332 17.65 12.29 5.48
C SER A 332 17.73 13.10 6.76
N LYS A 333 17.69 12.46 7.92
CA LYS A 333 17.85 13.08 9.24
C LYS A 333 19.28 13.09 9.74
N LYS A 334 20.20 12.46 9.00
CA LYS A 334 21.62 12.31 9.32
C LYS A 334 21.89 11.70 10.71
N ASN A 335 20.96 10.93 11.26
CA ASN A 335 21.11 10.30 12.58
C ASN A 335 21.62 8.84 12.50
N THR A 336 22.28 8.49 11.41
CA THR A 336 22.87 7.18 11.19
C THR A 336 24.22 7.07 11.90
N ILE A 337 24.47 5.90 12.50
CA ILE A 337 25.78 5.50 13.08
C ILE A 337 26.39 4.48 12.15
N ASP A 338 27.66 4.68 11.81
CA ASP A 338 28.39 3.74 10.96
C ASP A 338 28.82 2.52 11.78
N PRO A 339 28.33 1.30 11.43
CA PRO A 339 28.71 0.07 12.15
C PRO A 339 30.20 -0.22 12.12
N GLU A 340 30.92 0.12 11.04
CA GLU A 340 32.36 -0.13 10.94
C GLU A 340 33.15 0.66 11.99
N THR A 341 32.79 1.92 12.20
CA THR A 341 33.40 2.76 13.22
C THR A 341 33.19 2.17 14.61
N ILE A 342 31.96 1.75 14.91
CA ILE A 342 31.65 1.17 16.24
C ILE A 342 32.34 -0.17 16.44
N ILE A 343 32.40 -1.03 15.45
CA ILE A 343 33.12 -2.31 15.53
C ILE A 343 34.62 -2.07 15.74
N LYS A 344 35.18 -1.04 15.09
CA LYS A 344 36.58 -0.67 15.30
C LYS A 344 36.87 -0.18 16.70
N ASP A 345 35.95 0.61 17.28
CA ASP A 345 36.17 1.23 18.60
C ASP A 345 35.89 0.26 19.77
N TYR A 346 34.87 -0.60 19.63
CA TYR A 346 34.39 -1.46 20.72
C TYR A 346 34.53 -2.97 20.45
N GLY A 347 34.72 -3.36 19.20
CA GLY A 347 34.73 -4.76 18.76
C GLY A 347 33.34 -5.30 18.42
N ALA A 348 33.30 -6.26 17.53
CA ALA A 348 32.05 -6.85 17.03
C ALA A 348 31.25 -7.55 18.16
N ASP A 349 31.91 -8.20 19.10
CA ASP A 349 31.24 -8.91 20.20
C ASP A 349 30.55 -7.96 21.18
N ALA A 350 31.12 -6.78 21.43
CA ALA A 350 30.49 -5.75 22.26
C ALA A 350 29.20 -5.24 21.59
N VAL A 351 29.24 -4.98 20.27
CA VAL A 351 28.05 -4.55 19.52
C VAL A 351 26.96 -5.63 19.53
N ARG A 352 27.33 -6.89 19.27
CA ARG A 352 26.39 -8.02 19.33
C ARG A 352 25.78 -8.19 20.71
N TRP A 353 26.58 -8.11 21.74
CA TRP A 353 26.12 -8.19 23.13
C TRP A 353 25.14 -7.07 23.48
N PHE A 354 25.44 -5.83 23.11
CA PHE A 354 24.55 -4.69 23.31
C PHE A 354 23.19 -4.91 22.64
N ILE A 355 23.17 -5.26 21.35
CA ILE A 355 21.93 -5.47 20.59
C ILE A 355 21.07 -6.58 21.21
N LEU A 356 21.68 -7.63 21.75
CA LEU A 356 20.95 -8.80 22.27
C LEU A 356 20.55 -8.67 23.73
N SER A 357 21.20 -7.80 24.52
CA SER A 357 21.02 -7.72 25.96
C SER A 357 20.28 -6.49 26.46
N ASP A 358 20.27 -5.40 25.68
CA ASP A 358 19.72 -4.11 26.12
C ASP A 358 18.18 -4.11 26.17
N SER A 359 17.54 -4.72 25.20
CA SER A 359 16.07 -4.76 25.09
C SER A 359 15.60 -6.07 24.48
N PRO A 360 14.32 -6.47 24.70
CA PRO A 360 13.71 -7.52 23.90
C PRO A 360 13.86 -7.19 22.43
N PRO A 361 14.26 -8.14 21.59
CA PRO A 361 14.63 -7.86 20.19
C PRO A 361 13.49 -7.34 19.32
N GLU A 362 12.23 -7.46 19.77
CA GLU A 362 11.06 -6.89 19.10
C GLU A 362 10.87 -5.39 19.39
N LYS A 363 11.58 -4.85 20.37
CA LYS A 363 11.48 -3.43 20.74
C LYS A 363 12.57 -2.61 20.08
N ASP A 364 12.27 -1.33 19.87
CA ASP A 364 13.25 -0.38 19.39
C ASP A 364 14.39 -0.22 20.41
N ILE A 365 15.62 -0.23 19.92
CA ILE A 365 16.83 -0.06 20.70
C ILE A 365 17.36 1.35 20.49
N GLN A 366 17.56 2.07 21.59
CA GLN A 366 18.20 3.37 21.52
C GLN A 366 19.72 3.20 21.56
N TRP A 367 20.38 3.52 20.45
CA TRP A 367 21.84 3.50 20.40
C TRP A 367 22.42 4.60 21.28
N SER A 368 23.35 4.22 22.17
CA SER A 368 24.19 5.14 22.94
C SER A 368 25.62 4.61 23.00
N SER A 369 26.61 5.52 22.89
CA SER A 369 28.04 5.19 22.99
C SER A 369 28.49 5.04 24.41
#